data_b14478d86fd34c5fa11812239f2e4333
#
_entry.id   b14478d86fd34c5fa11812239f2e4333
#
_cell.length_a   1.000
_cell.length_b   1.000
_cell.length_c   1.000
_cell.angle_alpha   90.00
_cell.angle_beta   90.00
_cell.angle_gamma   90.00
#
_symmetry.space_group_name_H-M   'P 1'
#
loop_
_entity.id
_entity.type
_entity.pdbx_description
1 polymer ?
#
loop_
_entity_poly.entity_id
_entity_poly.type
_entity_poly.pdbx_seq_one_letter_code
_entity_poly.pdbx_strand_id
1 'polypeptide(L)'
;DNNTLSITQNNDNNVLGIDINGNSNNLTIIQDKDQRALVNVVGASNTLTLDQLHLLNVGDHFTSLNIAGSSNTLNLDQKESGDKIMFLDIDSSNNVTVLQEGTGDHFLDLNITNNHTVNVTQDGTGDHSATIGLTGNISTLNLTQDSSTDQNYILEQNCVATSCSATVTQN
;
A
#
# COMPACT_ATOMS: atom_id res chain seq x y z
N ASP A 1 22.71 -7.09 9.96
CA ASP A 1 23.13 -6.14 8.93
C ASP A 1 22.06 -5.09 8.72
N ASN A 2 22.46 -3.83 8.68
CA ASN A 2 21.53 -2.71 8.48
C ASN A 2 21.46 -2.38 7.00
N ASN A 3 20.28 -2.48 6.44
CA ASN A 3 20.06 -2.12 5.05
C ASN A 3 19.47 -0.71 4.97
N THR A 4 19.95 0.07 4.09
CA THR A 4 19.35 1.34 3.70
C THR A 4 19.41 1.43 2.20
N LEU A 5 18.29 1.68 1.60
CA LEU A 5 18.17 1.80 0.15
C LEU A 5 17.34 3.04 -0.15
N SER A 6 17.84 3.90 -0.97
CA SER A 6 17.11 5.05 -1.46
C SER A 6 17.20 5.07 -2.98
N ILE A 7 16.09 5.07 -3.62
CA ILE A 7 15.98 5.07 -5.07
C ILE A 7 15.15 6.27 -5.47
N THR A 8 15.57 6.97 -6.46
CA THR A 8 14.79 8.02 -7.10
C THR A 8 14.88 7.80 -8.60
N GLN A 9 13.77 7.66 -9.26
CA GLN A 9 13.69 7.52 -10.69
C GLN A 9 12.76 8.61 -11.22
N ASN A 10 13.25 9.57 -11.85
CA ASN A 10 12.44 10.63 -12.43
C ASN A 10 12.31 10.40 -13.93
N ASN A 11 11.17 10.74 -14.49
CA ASN A 11 10.83 10.67 -15.92
C ASN A 11 10.80 9.27 -16.51
N ASP A 12 9.97 9.11 -17.45
CA ASP A 12 9.60 8.07 -18.42
C ASP A 12 9.99 6.60 -18.14
N ASN A 13 9.00 5.72 -18.17
CA ASN A 13 9.10 4.26 -18.19
C ASN A 13 9.84 3.63 -16.99
N ASN A 14 9.54 4.08 -15.80
CA ASN A 14 10.17 3.54 -14.60
C ASN A 14 9.69 2.12 -14.29
N VAL A 15 10.63 1.21 -14.19
CA VAL A 15 10.40 -0.13 -13.67
C VAL A 15 11.44 -0.41 -12.61
N LEU A 16 10.99 -0.82 -11.45
CA LEU A 16 11.84 -1.11 -10.30
C LEU A 16 11.59 -2.51 -9.78
N GLY A 17 12.63 -3.28 -9.62
CA GLY A 17 12.61 -4.56 -8.92
C GLY A 17 13.56 -4.53 -7.74
N ILE A 18 13.07 -4.84 -6.55
CA ILE A 18 13.86 -4.88 -5.32
C ILE A 18 13.64 -6.20 -4.62
N ASP A 19 14.73 -6.82 -4.21
CA ASP A 19 14.73 -7.98 -3.32
C ASP A 19 15.72 -7.72 -2.18
N ILE A 20 15.20 -7.62 -0.97
CA ILE A 20 16.00 -7.35 0.23
C ILE A 20 15.82 -8.48 1.24
N ASN A 21 16.93 -9.05 1.66
CA ASN A 21 16.99 -10.05 2.71
C ASN A 21 17.94 -9.60 3.81
N GLY A 22 17.39 -9.19 4.94
CA GLY A 22 18.22 -8.65 6.02
C GLY A 22 17.40 -8.21 7.22
N ASN A 23 18.07 -7.75 8.28
CA ASN A 23 17.47 -7.54 9.58
C ASN A 23 16.90 -6.13 9.85
N SER A 24 17.46 -5.09 9.28
CA SER A 24 16.99 -3.73 9.55
C SER A 24 16.96 -2.95 8.24
N ASN A 25 15.83 -2.99 7.60
CA ASN A 25 15.69 -2.40 6.30
C ASN A 25 15.05 -1.00 6.40
N ASN A 26 15.51 -0.10 5.64
CA ASN A 26 14.89 1.21 5.47
C ASN A 26 14.94 1.53 3.98
N LEU A 27 13.81 1.47 3.34
CA LEU A 27 13.69 1.76 1.93
C LEU A 27 13.09 3.15 1.76
N THR A 28 13.42 3.81 0.74
CA THR A 28 12.70 4.98 0.24
C THR A 28 12.69 4.85 -1.26
N ILE A 29 11.56 4.90 -1.86
CA ILE A 29 11.40 4.76 -3.29
C ILE A 29 10.63 5.99 -3.75
N ILE A 30 11.05 6.63 -4.76
CA ILE A 30 10.31 7.69 -5.42
C ILE A 30 10.37 7.35 -6.90
N GLN A 31 9.28 7.35 -7.57
CA GLN A 31 9.25 7.25 -9.01
C GLN A 31 8.57 8.51 -9.53
N ASP A 32 8.31 8.71 -10.74
CA ASP A 32 7.67 9.94 -11.22
C ASP A 32 6.73 9.67 -12.39
N LYS A 33 7.14 8.99 -13.44
CA LYS A 33 6.27 8.71 -14.58
C LYS A 33 6.34 7.25 -15.01
N ASP A 34 5.24 6.70 -15.50
CA ASP A 34 5.05 5.33 -15.99
C ASP A 34 5.58 4.28 -15.01
N GLN A 35 5.19 4.38 -13.76
CA GLN A 35 5.83 3.68 -12.65
C GLN A 35 5.35 2.25 -12.48
N ARG A 36 6.29 1.40 -12.20
CA ARG A 36 6.03 0.05 -11.75
C ARG A 36 7.03 -0.36 -10.69
N ALA A 37 6.57 -0.71 -9.49
CA ALA A 37 7.41 -1.19 -8.41
C ALA A 37 7.08 -2.64 -8.06
N LEU A 38 8.09 -3.48 -8.04
CA LEU A 38 8.05 -4.84 -7.54
C LEU A 38 9.01 -4.92 -6.37
N VAL A 39 8.51 -5.07 -5.16
CA VAL A 39 9.33 -5.03 -3.96
C VAL A 39 9.09 -6.28 -3.12
N ASN A 40 10.14 -6.99 -2.84
CA ASN A 40 10.14 -8.11 -1.92
C ASN A 40 11.12 -7.85 -0.79
N VAL A 41 10.63 -7.88 0.44
CA VAL A 41 11.47 -7.65 1.63
C VAL A 41 11.28 -8.79 2.62
N VAL A 42 12.36 -9.45 2.95
CA VAL A 42 12.40 -10.48 3.97
C VAL A 42 13.34 -10.03 5.09
N GLY A 43 12.80 -9.80 6.28
CA GLY A 43 13.63 -9.35 7.39
C GLY A 43 12.86 -8.69 8.52
N ALA A 44 13.53 -8.33 9.57
CA ALA A 44 12.97 -7.66 10.73
C ALA A 44 13.14 -6.14 10.66
N SER A 45 12.23 -5.38 11.24
CA SER A 45 12.28 -3.93 11.42
C SER A 45 12.33 -3.13 10.11
N ASN A 46 11.42 -3.43 9.22
CA ASN A 46 11.34 -2.76 7.93
C ASN A 46 10.61 -1.42 8.03
N THR A 47 11.10 -0.43 7.38
CA THR A 47 10.39 0.82 7.11
C THR A 47 10.42 1.06 5.61
N LEU A 48 9.30 1.29 5.01
CA LEU A 48 9.19 1.56 3.58
C LEU A 48 8.37 2.83 3.36
N THR A 49 8.89 3.70 2.54
CA THR A 49 8.14 4.80 1.96
C THR A 49 8.16 4.61 0.44
N LEU A 50 7.03 4.52 -0.15
CA LEU A 50 6.88 4.48 -1.59
C LEU A 50 6.06 5.70 -2.01
N ASP A 51 6.54 6.42 -2.96
CA ASP A 51 5.91 7.62 -3.46
C ASP A 51 5.99 7.60 -4.98
N GLN A 52 4.91 7.34 -5.66
CA GLN A 52 4.87 7.21 -7.11
C GLN A 52 4.14 8.41 -7.72
N LEU A 53 4.65 9.55 -7.53
CA LEU A 53 4.09 10.83 -7.96
C LEU A 53 3.96 10.92 -9.47
N HIS A 54 2.76 11.14 -9.95
CA HIS A 54 2.50 11.47 -11.33
C HIS A 54 1.68 12.77 -11.42
N LEU A 55 2.32 13.85 -11.75
CA LEU A 55 1.67 15.13 -11.97
C LEU A 55 1.45 15.33 -13.47
N LEU A 56 0.21 15.17 -13.92
CA LEU A 56 -0.25 15.44 -15.29
C LEU A 56 0.17 14.44 -16.37
N ASN A 57 -0.73 13.64 -16.76
CA ASN A 57 -0.92 12.81 -17.96
C ASN A 57 -0.89 11.31 -17.73
N VAL A 58 -2.08 10.74 -17.61
CA VAL A 58 -2.45 9.35 -17.85
C VAL A 58 -1.72 8.30 -17.02
N GLY A 59 -2.44 7.50 -16.33
CA GLY A 59 -2.16 6.43 -15.40
C GLY A 59 -0.95 5.52 -15.61
N ASP A 60 -0.95 4.38 -15.03
CA ASP A 60 0.00 3.28 -14.92
C ASP A 60 0.81 3.24 -13.62
N HIS A 61 0.27 3.65 -12.51
CA HIS A 61 0.87 3.29 -11.22
C HIS A 61 0.63 1.81 -10.92
N PHE A 62 1.66 1.07 -10.68
CA PHE A 62 1.55 -0.32 -10.26
C PHE A 62 2.54 -0.60 -9.14
N THR A 63 2.03 -1.13 -8.03
CA THR A 63 2.86 -1.60 -6.92
C THR A 63 2.50 -3.04 -6.59
N SER A 64 3.49 -3.90 -6.55
CA SER A 64 3.39 -5.21 -5.93
C SER A 64 4.43 -5.31 -4.83
N LEU A 65 3.98 -5.46 -3.61
CA LEU A 65 4.82 -5.45 -2.42
C LEU A 65 4.54 -6.70 -1.59
N ASN A 66 5.59 -7.45 -1.34
CA ASN A 66 5.59 -8.57 -0.40
C ASN A 66 6.57 -8.30 0.72
N ILE A 67 6.10 -8.28 1.96
CA ILE A 67 6.96 -8.12 3.14
C ILE A 67 6.73 -9.28 4.10
N ALA A 68 7.70 -10.14 4.19
CA ALA A 68 7.76 -11.21 5.18
C ALA A 68 8.73 -10.81 6.29
N GLY A 69 8.22 -10.31 7.39
CA GLY A 69 9.08 -9.81 8.46
C GLY A 69 8.35 -9.27 9.67
N SER A 70 9.08 -8.75 10.61
CA SER A 70 8.57 -8.24 11.87
C SER A 70 8.67 -6.72 11.95
N SER A 71 7.72 -6.05 12.58
CA SER A 71 7.73 -4.64 12.92
C SER A 71 7.79 -3.68 11.73
N ASN A 72 6.93 -3.89 10.78
CA ASN A 72 6.87 -3.08 9.56
C ASN A 72 6.13 -1.77 9.78
N THR A 73 6.62 -0.71 9.20
CA THR A 73 5.91 0.55 9.03
C THR A 73 5.97 0.94 7.57
N LEU A 74 4.81 1.13 6.96
CA LEU A 74 4.68 1.39 5.54
C LEU A 74 3.87 2.65 5.30
N ASN A 75 4.38 3.49 4.44
CA ASN A 75 3.66 4.62 3.89
C ASN A 75 3.73 4.54 2.38
N LEU A 76 2.59 4.32 1.75
CA LEU A 76 2.50 4.02 0.33
C LEU A 76 1.56 5.02 -0.32
N ASP A 77 2.10 5.85 -1.16
CA ASP A 77 1.35 6.86 -1.91
C ASP A 77 1.39 6.54 -3.40
N GLN A 78 0.31 6.78 -4.12
CA GLN A 78 0.29 6.71 -5.58
C GLN A 78 -0.34 7.95 -6.18
N LYS A 79 -0.55 8.88 -5.90
CA LYS A 79 -1.16 10.19 -6.20
C LYS A 79 -1.89 10.28 -7.56
N GLU A 80 -1.76 11.33 -8.30
CA GLU A 80 -2.76 11.81 -9.25
C GLU A 80 -2.91 11.00 -10.54
N SER A 81 -4.13 10.98 -11.07
CA SER A 81 -4.60 10.48 -12.38
C SER A 81 -4.50 8.99 -12.61
N GLY A 82 -5.60 8.33 -12.97
CA GLY A 82 -5.81 6.97 -13.46
C GLY A 82 -4.97 5.81 -12.89
N ASP A 83 -5.43 4.62 -13.09
CA ASP A 83 -4.74 3.30 -12.98
C ASP A 83 -3.87 3.03 -11.75
N LYS A 84 -4.19 3.44 -10.60
CA LYS A 84 -3.43 3.11 -9.38
C LYS A 84 -3.76 1.71 -8.87
N ILE A 85 -2.86 0.79 -9.07
CA ILE A 85 -3.04 -0.62 -8.69
C ILE A 85 -2.01 -0.99 -7.64
N MET A 86 -2.49 -1.50 -6.49
CA MET A 86 -1.62 -2.04 -5.45
C MET A 86 -2.00 -3.47 -5.08
N PHE A 87 -1.01 -4.34 -5.04
CA PHE A 87 -1.08 -5.66 -4.44
C PHE A 87 -0.11 -5.72 -3.27
N LEU A 88 -0.63 -5.89 -2.08
CA LEU A 88 0.15 -5.81 -0.85
C LEU A 88 -0.07 -7.09 -0.03
N ASP A 89 1.02 -7.81 0.22
CA ASP A 89 1.04 -8.96 1.13
C ASP A 89 2.05 -8.70 2.25
N ILE A 90 1.57 -8.56 3.47
CA ILE A 90 2.38 -8.06 4.57
C ILE A 90 2.18 -8.91 5.82
N ASP A 91 3.27 -9.46 6.34
CA ASP A 91 3.26 -10.29 7.55
C ASP A 91 3.94 -9.58 8.73
N SER A 92 3.41 -9.78 9.92
CA SER A 92 3.88 -9.40 11.26
C SER A 92 3.86 -7.91 11.62
N SER A 93 3.33 -7.57 12.76
CA SER A 93 3.34 -6.29 13.50
C SER A 93 3.32 -5.00 12.67
N ASN A 94 2.28 -4.84 11.87
CA ASN A 94 2.26 -3.85 10.80
C ASN A 94 1.53 -2.56 11.15
N ASN A 95 2.08 -1.47 10.71
CA ASN A 95 1.39 -0.19 10.57
C ASN A 95 1.46 0.22 9.10
N VAL A 96 0.33 0.23 8.44
CA VAL A 96 0.24 0.43 7.00
C VAL A 96 -0.65 1.63 6.70
N THR A 97 -0.13 2.56 5.96
CA THR A 97 -0.89 3.67 5.38
C THR A 97 -0.81 3.58 3.87
N VAL A 98 -1.96 3.56 3.25
CA VAL A 98 -2.11 3.59 1.79
C VAL A 98 -2.91 4.82 1.39
N LEU A 99 -2.38 5.56 0.47
CA LEU A 99 -3.05 6.68 -0.17
C LEU A 99 -3.01 6.48 -1.68
N GLN A 100 -4.15 6.56 -2.35
CA GLN A 100 -4.23 6.48 -3.80
C GLN A 100 -4.84 7.74 -4.37
N GLU A 101 -4.58 8.81 -4.26
CA GLU A 101 -5.16 10.11 -4.58
C GLU A 101 -5.32 10.34 -6.08
N GLY A 102 -6.34 11.10 -6.48
CA GLY A 102 -6.55 11.59 -7.83
C GLY A 102 -7.64 10.90 -8.63
N THR A 103 -7.87 11.30 -9.84
CA THR A 103 -9.02 10.99 -10.69
C THR A 103 -8.99 9.61 -11.32
N GLY A 104 -9.86 8.71 -10.85
CA GLY A 104 -10.18 7.42 -11.47
C GLY A 104 -9.27 6.23 -11.13
N ASP A 105 -9.78 5.06 -11.39
CA ASP A 105 -9.12 3.74 -11.47
C ASP A 105 -8.32 3.28 -10.24
N HIS A 106 -8.79 3.44 -9.06
CA HIS A 106 -8.12 2.92 -7.86
C HIS A 106 -8.42 1.44 -7.63
N PHE A 107 -7.40 0.64 -7.47
CA PHE A 107 -7.53 -0.75 -7.08
C PHE A 107 -6.53 -1.10 -5.98
N LEU A 108 -7.04 -1.67 -4.89
CA LEU A 108 -6.23 -2.17 -3.79
C LEU A 108 -6.61 -3.60 -3.45
N ASP A 109 -5.64 -4.49 -3.49
CA ASP A 109 -5.72 -5.82 -2.91
C ASP A 109 -4.68 -5.91 -1.78
N LEU A 110 -5.17 -5.94 -0.55
CA LEU A 110 -4.35 -5.89 0.66
C LEU A 110 -4.60 -7.11 1.51
N ASN A 111 -3.56 -7.87 1.75
CA ASN A 111 -3.59 -9.01 2.64
C ASN A 111 -2.57 -8.82 3.77
N ILE A 112 -3.04 -8.80 5.01
CA ILE A 112 -2.19 -8.55 6.17
C ILE A 112 -2.40 -9.60 7.24
N THR A 113 -1.30 -10.11 7.77
CA THR A 113 -1.30 -11.12 8.82
C THR A 113 -0.66 -10.61 10.11
N ASN A 114 -1.27 -10.90 11.26
CA ASN A 114 -0.88 -10.57 12.64
C ASN A 114 -1.37 -9.19 13.16
N ASN A 115 -0.62 -8.47 13.96
CA ASN A 115 -1.11 -7.27 14.64
C ASN A 115 -1.08 -6.04 13.72
N HIS A 116 -2.24 -5.46 13.40
CA HIS A 116 -2.29 -4.44 12.36
C HIS A 116 -2.97 -3.15 12.78
N THR A 117 -2.44 -2.06 12.29
CA THR A 117 -3.16 -0.80 12.09
C THR A 117 -3.07 -0.45 10.61
N VAL A 118 -4.21 -0.32 9.98
CA VAL A 118 -4.29 -0.08 8.54
C VAL A 118 -5.14 1.15 8.29
N ASN A 119 -4.58 2.11 7.59
CA ASN A 119 -5.30 3.28 7.11
C ASN A 119 -5.23 3.28 5.58
N VAL A 120 -6.37 3.30 4.95
CA VAL A 120 -6.50 3.35 3.48
C VAL A 120 -7.34 4.56 3.12
N THR A 121 -6.85 5.34 2.21
CA THR A 121 -7.58 6.43 1.56
C THR A 121 -7.49 6.24 0.06
N GLN A 122 -8.62 6.26 -0.61
CA GLN A 122 -8.70 6.25 -2.06
C GLN A 122 -9.48 7.48 -2.49
N ASP A 123 -8.89 8.56 -2.65
CA ASP A 123 -9.49 9.84 -2.99
C ASP A 123 -9.63 10.00 -4.51
N GLY A 124 -10.61 10.73 -4.97
CA GLY A 124 -10.76 11.06 -6.37
C GLY A 124 -12.02 10.54 -7.05
N THR A 125 -12.32 11.03 -8.21
CA THR A 125 -13.56 10.77 -8.94
C THR A 125 -13.54 9.46 -9.72
N GLY A 126 -14.32 8.49 -9.28
CA GLY A 126 -14.60 7.24 -9.98
C GLY A 126 -13.76 6.03 -9.52
N ASP A 127 -14.22 4.88 -9.87
CA ASP A 127 -13.57 3.55 -9.92
C ASP A 127 -12.80 3.07 -8.69
N HIS A 128 -13.25 3.29 -7.50
CA HIS A 128 -12.60 2.77 -6.30
C HIS A 128 -12.92 1.28 -6.09
N SER A 129 -11.92 0.49 -5.85
CA SER A 129 -12.08 -0.90 -5.43
C SER A 129 -11.05 -1.27 -4.38
N ALA A 130 -11.49 -1.83 -3.27
CA ALA A 130 -10.60 -2.32 -2.23
C ALA A 130 -11.04 -3.72 -1.78
N THR A 131 -10.12 -4.66 -1.87
CA THR A 131 -10.23 -5.96 -1.24
C THR A 131 -9.21 -6.03 -0.11
N ILE A 132 -9.70 -6.25 1.12
CA ILE A 132 -8.83 -6.21 2.29
C ILE A 132 -9.02 -7.49 3.10
N GLY A 133 -7.97 -8.27 3.21
CA GLY A 133 -7.87 -9.45 4.06
C GLY A 133 -7.05 -9.15 5.32
N LEU A 134 -7.65 -9.28 6.49
CA LEU A 134 -6.97 -9.10 7.77
C LEU A 134 -7.06 -10.37 8.60
N THR A 135 -5.93 -10.96 8.92
CA THR A 135 -5.86 -12.16 9.76
C THR A 135 -4.92 -11.93 10.93
N GLY A 136 -5.42 -12.05 12.16
CA GLY A 136 -4.55 -11.91 13.33
C GLY A 136 -5.26 -11.55 14.64
N ASN A 137 -4.49 -11.11 15.61
CA ASN A 137 -4.97 -10.93 16.97
C ASN A 137 -5.57 -9.54 17.26
N ILE A 138 -5.06 -8.50 16.65
CA ILE A 138 -5.52 -7.13 16.82
C ILE A 138 -5.51 -6.46 15.46
N SER A 139 -6.65 -5.99 15.03
CA SER A 139 -6.74 -5.29 13.75
C SER A 139 -7.57 -4.02 13.91
N THR A 140 -7.02 -2.92 13.47
CA THR A 140 -7.74 -1.68 13.26
C THR A 140 -7.65 -1.30 11.79
N LEU A 141 -8.79 -1.21 11.15
CA LEU A 141 -8.89 -0.75 9.78
C LEU A 141 -9.67 0.56 9.75
N ASN A 142 -9.11 1.55 9.11
CA ASN A 142 -9.81 2.74 8.68
C ASN A 142 -9.74 2.83 7.16
N LEU A 143 -10.86 2.72 6.50
CA LEU A 143 -10.96 2.88 5.06
C LEU A 143 -11.81 4.10 4.74
N THR A 144 -11.28 4.98 3.94
CA THR A 144 -12.00 6.11 3.36
C THR A 144 -11.94 6.01 1.85
N GLN A 145 -13.08 6.12 1.21
CA GLN A 145 -13.19 6.24 -0.24
C GLN A 145 -13.98 7.52 -0.52
N ASP A 146 -13.32 8.54 -0.88
CA ASP A 146 -13.89 9.87 -1.06
C ASP A 146 -14.11 10.17 -2.55
N SER A 147 -15.22 9.72 -3.06
CA SER A 147 -15.63 10.00 -4.42
C SER A 147 -17.13 9.85 -4.62
N SER A 148 -17.66 10.55 -5.57
CA SER A 148 -19.10 10.54 -5.90
C SER A 148 -19.55 9.34 -6.74
N THR A 149 -18.67 8.43 -7.17
CA THR A 149 -19.03 7.30 -8.04
C THR A 149 -18.14 6.08 -7.81
N ASP A 150 -18.66 4.91 -8.11
CA ASP A 150 -18.02 3.60 -8.29
C ASP A 150 -17.19 3.09 -7.09
N GLN A 151 -17.73 3.12 -5.92
CA GLN A 151 -17.05 2.60 -4.73
C GLN A 151 -17.42 1.15 -4.47
N ASN A 152 -16.42 0.29 -4.44
CA ASN A 152 -16.56 -1.11 -4.07
C ASN A 152 -15.60 -1.44 -2.92
N TYR A 153 -16.06 -2.28 -2.00
CA TYR A 153 -15.28 -2.65 -0.85
C TYR A 153 -15.61 -4.07 -0.41
N ILE A 154 -14.59 -4.87 -0.20
CA ILE A 154 -14.71 -6.22 0.35
C ILE A 154 -13.74 -6.34 1.52
N LEU A 155 -14.25 -6.73 2.68
CA LEU A 155 -13.45 -7.04 3.84
C LEU A 155 -13.61 -8.49 4.24
N GLU A 156 -12.50 -9.19 4.30
CA GLU A 156 -12.39 -10.47 5.01
C GLU A 156 -11.57 -10.27 6.29
N GLN A 157 -12.21 -10.33 7.42
CA GLN A 157 -11.53 -10.12 8.70
C GLN A 157 -11.65 -11.37 9.58
N ASN A 158 -10.54 -12.02 9.82
CA ASN A 158 -10.45 -13.18 10.70
C ASN A 158 -9.69 -12.82 11.98
N CYS A 159 -10.44 -12.51 13.01
CA CYS A 159 -9.89 -12.13 14.31
C CYS A 159 -9.88 -13.32 15.27
N VAL A 160 -8.69 -13.74 15.65
CA VAL A 160 -8.49 -14.87 16.56
C VAL A 160 -8.56 -14.49 18.04
N ALA A 161 -8.46 -13.22 18.35
CA ALA A 161 -8.54 -12.67 19.71
C ALA A 161 -9.36 -11.36 19.76
N THR A 162 -9.49 -10.80 20.93
CA THR A 162 -10.57 -9.98 21.47
C THR A 162 -10.80 -8.57 20.93
N SER A 163 -10.08 -8.08 19.92
CA SER A 163 -10.36 -6.72 19.43
C SER A 163 -10.00 -6.52 17.96
N CYS A 164 -11.01 -6.58 17.14
CA CYS A 164 -10.92 -6.10 15.77
C CYS A 164 -11.92 -4.98 15.54
N SER A 165 -11.51 -3.94 14.88
CA SER A 165 -12.38 -2.85 14.49
C SER A 165 -12.16 -2.49 13.03
N ALA A 166 -13.24 -2.21 12.35
CA ALA A 166 -13.20 -1.65 11.00
C ALA A 166 -14.11 -0.43 10.93
N THR A 167 -13.57 0.66 10.48
CA THR A 167 -14.32 1.87 10.17
C THR A 167 -14.24 2.12 8.69
N VAL A 168 -15.38 2.21 8.04
CA VAL A 168 -15.46 2.44 6.60
C VAL A 168 -16.30 3.68 6.35
N THR A 169 -15.76 4.59 5.60
CA THR A 169 -16.43 5.81 5.15
C THR A 169 -16.42 5.84 3.62
N GLN A 170 -17.58 5.98 3.04
CA GLN A 170 -17.77 6.15 1.60
C GLN A 170 -18.65 7.38 1.39
N ASN A 171 -18.19 8.35 0.67
CA ASN A 171 -18.90 9.62 0.45
C ASN A 171 -19.35 9.78 -0.99
#